data_3173a80cf9146adace3215c18900c9d5
#
_entry.id   3173a80cf9146adace3215c18900c9d5
#
_cell.length_a   1.000
_cell.length_b   1.000
_cell.length_c   1.000
_cell.angle_alpha   90.00
_cell.angle_beta   90.00
_cell.angle_gamma   90.00
#
_symmetry.space_group_name_H-M   'P 1'
#
loop_
_entity.id
_entity.type
_entity.pdbx_description
1 polymer ?
#
loop_
_entity_poly.entity_id
_entity_poly.type
_entity_poly.pdbx_seq_one_letter_code
_entity_poly.pdbx_strand_id
1 'polypeptide(L)'
;MSGTDEQFRARLLDMFREEADEYLEAIAAGLIELEKAGLVPELVESVYRRIHSLKGASRAVNLREIESICQNLETIFSLVKRGEYAPGVNDFDLFHRTLAVVKALLQEEQPDTSPAEIVGALRAIPGKPAGSGPGPALREPHAPEARNGNDPAVTGPDRGTVRIAAHKLDRLTASA
;
A
#
# COMPACT_ATOMS: atom_id res chain seq x y z
N MET A 1 -7.84 -15.58 37.10
CA MET A 1 -7.68 -15.66 35.62
C MET A 1 -6.94 -16.95 35.36
N SER A 2 -7.51 -17.85 34.56
CA SER A 2 -6.97 -19.21 34.38
C SER A 2 -5.76 -19.16 33.46
N GLY A 3 -4.71 -19.96 33.78
CA GLY A 3 -3.48 -20.04 32.96
C GLY A 3 -3.69 -20.37 31.46
N THR A 4 -4.86 -20.89 31.11
CA THR A 4 -5.31 -21.11 29.74
C THR A 4 -5.54 -19.79 28.96
N ASP A 5 -6.07 -18.77 29.62
CA ASP A 5 -6.35 -17.48 28.99
C ASP A 5 -5.06 -16.70 28.72
N GLU A 6 -4.08 -16.82 29.64
CA GLU A 6 -2.75 -16.19 29.44
C GLU A 6 -1.97 -16.87 28.32
N GLN A 7 -2.00 -18.20 28.26
CA GLN A 7 -1.37 -18.95 27.17
C GLN A 7 -2.03 -18.66 25.80
N PHE A 8 -3.33 -18.49 25.76
CA PHE A 8 -4.05 -18.12 24.55
C PHE A 8 -3.65 -16.71 24.08
N ARG A 9 -3.61 -15.73 25.00
CA ARG A 9 -3.17 -14.36 24.69
C ARG A 9 -1.73 -14.30 24.20
N ALA A 10 -0.83 -15.05 24.83
CA ALA A 10 0.57 -15.13 24.40
C ALA A 10 0.69 -15.62 22.95
N ARG A 11 0.02 -16.73 22.62
CA ARG A 11 0.01 -17.27 21.26
C ARG A 11 -0.59 -16.29 20.24
N LEU A 12 -1.67 -15.60 20.61
CA LEU A 12 -2.29 -14.60 19.74
C LEU A 12 -1.34 -13.42 19.48
N LEU A 13 -0.58 -12.98 20.47
CA LEU A 13 0.44 -11.94 20.33
C LEU A 13 1.61 -12.40 19.45
N ASP A 14 2.06 -13.64 19.61
CA ASP A 14 3.15 -14.17 18.76
C ASP A 14 2.72 -14.26 17.30
N MET A 15 1.52 -14.78 17.01
CA MET A 15 0.97 -14.80 15.66
C MET A 15 0.79 -13.39 15.09
N PHE A 16 0.33 -12.45 15.91
CA PHE A 16 0.19 -11.06 15.50
C PHE A 16 1.53 -10.44 15.13
N ARG A 17 2.60 -10.70 15.91
CA ARG A 17 3.94 -10.16 15.64
C ARG A 17 4.48 -10.62 14.29
N GLU A 18 4.34 -11.91 13.98
CA GLU A 18 4.74 -12.46 12.68
C GLU A 18 3.99 -11.77 11.53
N GLU A 19 2.66 -11.67 11.63
CA GLU A 19 1.84 -11.01 10.62
C GLU A 19 2.14 -9.50 10.50
N ALA A 20 2.37 -8.83 11.63
CA ALA A 20 2.70 -7.41 11.67
C ALA A 20 4.05 -7.09 11.02
N ASP A 21 5.06 -7.95 11.23
CA ASP A 21 6.36 -7.81 10.56
C ASP A 21 6.22 -7.91 9.04
N GLU A 22 5.43 -8.84 8.52
CA GLU A 22 5.14 -8.94 7.07
C GLU A 22 4.46 -7.68 6.54
N TYR A 23 3.49 -7.12 7.29
CA TYR A 23 2.86 -5.85 6.89
C TYR A 23 3.86 -4.70 6.89
N LEU A 24 4.72 -4.59 7.91
CA LEU A 24 5.72 -3.52 8.00
C LEU A 24 6.73 -3.59 6.85
N GLU A 25 7.24 -4.78 6.52
CA GLU A 25 8.16 -4.97 5.39
C GLU A 25 7.51 -4.57 4.07
N ALA A 26 6.27 -4.98 3.87
CA ALA A 26 5.56 -4.66 2.64
C ALA A 26 5.16 -3.18 2.53
N ILE A 27 4.85 -2.50 3.66
CA ILE A 27 4.63 -1.05 3.69
C ILE A 27 5.95 -0.33 3.38
N ALA A 28 7.06 -0.73 4.02
CA ALA A 28 8.38 -0.13 3.79
C ALA A 28 8.81 -0.25 2.32
N ALA A 29 8.68 -1.42 1.72
CA ALA A 29 8.95 -1.63 0.30
C ALA A 29 8.06 -0.73 -0.58
N GLY A 30 6.77 -0.64 -0.29
CA GLY A 30 5.85 0.22 -1.01
C GLY A 30 6.18 1.71 -0.89
N LEU A 31 6.62 2.18 0.27
CA LEU A 31 7.08 3.57 0.47
C LEU A 31 8.31 3.87 -0.41
N ILE A 32 9.30 2.99 -0.43
CA ILE A 32 10.50 3.13 -1.27
C ILE A 32 10.14 3.18 -2.75
N GLU A 33 9.18 2.38 -3.18
CA GLU A 33 8.71 2.39 -4.57
C GLU A 33 7.95 3.68 -4.90
N LEU A 34 7.11 4.19 -3.99
CA LEU A 34 6.42 5.47 -4.15
C LEU A 34 7.40 6.64 -4.25
N GLU A 35 8.50 6.63 -3.49
CA GLU A 35 9.56 7.65 -3.60
C GLU A 35 10.26 7.63 -4.96
N LYS A 36 10.49 6.45 -5.53
CA LYS A 36 11.20 6.26 -6.81
C LYS A 36 10.31 6.46 -8.04
N ALA A 37 9.13 5.85 -8.03
CA ALA A 37 8.23 5.79 -9.17
C ALA A 37 7.20 6.93 -9.20
N GLY A 38 7.02 7.65 -8.07
CA GLY A 38 5.94 8.59 -7.87
C GLY A 38 4.68 7.93 -7.30
N LEU A 39 3.63 8.73 -7.12
CA LEU A 39 2.37 8.29 -6.53
C LEU A 39 1.53 7.47 -7.52
N VAL A 40 2.00 6.26 -7.84
CA VAL A 40 1.28 5.30 -8.68
C VAL A 40 0.05 4.79 -7.90
N PRO A 41 -1.18 4.90 -8.46
CA PRO A 41 -2.42 4.58 -7.74
C PRO A 41 -2.45 3.17 -7.14
N GLU A 42 -1.93 2.17 -7.86
CA GLU A 42 -1.87 0.78 -7.42
C GLU A 42 -0.94 0.59 -6.22
N LEU A 43 0.20 1.30 -6.19
CA LEU A 43 1.13 1.28 -5.07
C LEU A 43 0.53 1.98 -3.85
N VAL A 44 -0.09 3.15 -4.05
CA VAL A 44 -0.80 3.89 -2.97
C VAL A 44 -1.88 3.01 -2.35
N GLU A 45 -2.70 2.35 -3.19
CA GLU A 45 -3.76 1.44 -2.73
C GLU A 45 -3.17 0.25 -1.96
N SER A 46 -2.08 -0.33 -2.44
CA SER A 46 -1.40 -1.45 -1.78
C SER A 46 -0.91 -1.06 -0.38
N VAL A 47 -0.21 0.08 -0.26
CA VAL A 47 0.27 0.60 1.04
C VAL A 47 -0.90 0.90 1.96
N TYR A 48 -1.95 1.58 1.47
CA TYR A 48 -3.15 1.89 2.24
C TYR A 48 -3.78 0.63 2.85
N ARG A 49 -3.97 -0.43 2.05
CA ARG A 49 -4.58 -1.68 2.51
C ARG A 49 -3.77 -2.37 3.61
N ARG A 50 -2.44 -2.36 3.50
CA ARG A 50 -1.56 -2.96 4.51
C ARG A 50 -1.59 -2.19 5.82
N ILE A 51 -1.61 -0.85 5.76
CA ILE A 51 -1.78 0.01 6.94
C ILE A 51 -3.14 -0.30 7.61
N HIS A 52 -4.21 -0.41 6.81
CA HIS A 52 -5.54 -0.75 7.31
C HIS A 52 -5.58 -2.12 8.00
N SER A 53 -4.94 -3.14 7.40
CA SER A 53 -4.85 -4.49 7.98
C SER A 53 -4.07 -4.47 9.29
N LEU A 54 -2.90 -3.82 9.32
CA LEU A 54 -2.09 -3.69 10.54
C LEU A 54 -2.84 -2.97 11.67
N LYS A 55 -3.61 -1.92 11.35
CA LYS A 55 -4.48 -1.24 12.32
C LYS A 55 -5.51 -2.21 12.91
N GLY A 56 -6.21 -2.96 12.06
CA GLY A 56 -7.21 -3.93 12.49
C GLY A 56 -6.64 -5.03 13.37
N ALA A 57 -5.50 -5.59 12.99
CA ALA A 57 -4.79 -6.60 13.74
C ALA A 57 -4.30 -6.08 15.11
N SER A 58 -3.71 -4.86 15.15
CA SER A 58 -3.28 -4.21 16.39
C SER A 58 -4.43 -3.98 17.38
N ARG A 59 -5.59 -3.60 16.85
CA ARG A 59 -6.82 -3.44 17.65
C ARG A 59 -7.28 -4.76 18.26
N ALA A 60 -7.23 -5.86 17.49
CA ALA A 60 -7.65 -7.18 17.95
C ALA A 60 -6.84 -7.69 19.15
N VAL A 61 -5.54 -7.35 19.21
CA VAL A 61 -4.63 -7.69 20.31
C VAL A 61 -4.48 -6.58 21.38
N ASN A 62 -5.26 -5.49 21.26
CA ASN A 62 -5.28 -4.33 22.17
C ASN A 62 -3.94 -3.55 22.25
N LEU A 63 -3.17 -3.50 21.18
CA LEU A 63 -1.96 -2.66 21.07
C LEU A 63 -2.34 -1.25 20.62
N ARG A 64 -2.85 -0.44 21.54
CA ARG A 64 -3.47 0.86 21.27
C ARG A 64 -2.53 1.90 20.68
N GLU A 65 -1.24 1.87 21.03
CA GLU A 65 -0.24 2.79 20.48
C GLU A 65 -0.03 2.53 18.99
N ILE A 66 0.15 1.27 18.61
CA ILE A 66 0.28 0.87 17.20
C ILE A 66 -1.01 1.15 16.45
N GLU A 67 -2.18 0.83 17.01
CA GLU A 67 -3.49 1.17 16.42
C GLU A 67 -3.59 2.68 16.14
N SER A 68 -3.21 3.53 17.10
CA SER A 68 -3.26 4.99 16.95
C SER A 68 -2.32 5.50 15.86
N ILE A 69 -1.09 4.98 15.79
CA ILE A 69 -0.12 5.32 14.73
C ILE A 69 -0.70 4.92 13.36
N CYS A 70 -1.16 3.68 13.22
CA CYS A 70 -1.74 3.17 11.96
C CYS A 70 -2.99 3.95 11.53
N GLN A 71 -3.84 4.39 12.47
CA GLN A 71 -4.99 5.23 12.18
C GLN A 71 -4.59 6.57 11.55
N ASN A 72 -3.50 7.20 12.01
CA ASN A 72 -3.03 8.46 11.45
C ASN A 72 -2.39 8.24 10.06
N LEU A 73 -1.60 7.19 9.88
CA LEU A 73 -1.07 6.81 8.57
C LEU A 73 -2.20 6.52 7.56
N GLU A 74 -3.21 5.76 7.96
CA GLU A 74 -4.37 5.45 7.12
C GLU A 74 -5.11 6.72 6.69
N THR A 75 -5.27 7.69 7.59
CA THR A 75 -5.88 8.99 7.27
C THR A 75 -5.08 9.72 6.19
N ILE A 76 -3.75 9.76 6.31
CA ILE A 76 -2.87 10.41 5.34
C ILE A 76 -2.96 9.69 3.98
N PHE A 77 -2.78 8.36 3.96
CA PHE A 77 -2.84 7.59 2.72
C PHE A 77 -4.23 7.59 2.07
N SER A 78 -5.29 7.79 2.84
CA SER A 78 -6.63 8.05 2.31
C SER A 78 -6.69 9.37 1.53
N LEU A 79 -6.02 10.43 2.02
CA LEU A 79 -5.91 11.70 1.30
C LEU A 79 -5.06 11.57 0.03
N VAL A 80 -3.92 10.85 0.13
CA VAL A 80 -3.06 10.57 -1.04
C VAL A 80 -3.84 9.82 -2.11
N LYS A 81 -4.58 8.78 -1.73
CA LYS A 81 -5.41 7.98 -2.63
C LYS A 81 -6.47 8.80 -3.36
N ARG A 82 -7.04 9.82 -2.71
CA ARG A 82 -8.01 10.74 -3.33
C ARG A 82 -7.37 11.87 -4.12
N GLY A 83 -6.03 11.95 -4.17
CA GLY A 83 -5.32 13.06 -4.80
C GLY A 83 -5.43 14.39 -4.03
N GLU A 84 -5.89 14.35 -2.79
CA GLU A 84 -6.05 15.54 -1.94
C GLU A 84 -4.75 15.92 -1.23
N TYR A 85 -3.77 15.02 -1.20
CA TYR A 85 -2.47 15.24 -0.62
C TYR A 85 -1.37 14.51 -1.40
N ALA A 86 -0.23 15.19 -1.58
CA ALA A 86 0.98 14.62 -2.18
C ALA A 86 2.14 14.72 -1.17
N PRO A 87 2.62 13.60 -0.59
CA PRO A 87 3.73 13.59 0.35
C PRO A 87 5.02 14.11 -0.30
N GLY A 88 5.76 14.95 0.43
CA GLY A 88 7.10 15.37 0.08
C GLY A 88 8.17 14.48 0.72
N VAL A 89 9.45 14.74 0.45
CA VAL A 89 10.60 13.99 0.97
C VAL A 89 10.55 13.87 2.50
N ASN A 90 10.32 14.99 3.19
CA ASN A 90 10.25 15.01 4.66
C ASN A 90 9.10 14.15 5.22
N ASP A 91 8.03 13.99 4.45
CA ASP A 91 6.89 13.17 4.88
C ASP A 91 7.21 11.68 4.73
N PHE A 92 7.95 11.29 3.68
CA PHE A 92 8.46 9.93 3.54
C PHE A 92 9.46 9.60 4.65
N ASP A 93 10.38 10.52 5.01
CA ASP A 93 11.28 10.35 6.16
C ASP A 93 10.50 10.11 7.46
N LEU A 94 9.40 10.84 7.66
CA LEU A 94 8.52 10.63 8.80
C LEU A 94 7.82 9.26 8.74
N PHE A 95 7.36 8.82 7.56
CA PHE A 95 6.74 7.50 7.40
C PHE A 95 7.73 6.38 7.74
N HIS A 96 8.98 6.44 7.24
CA HIS A 96 10.01 5.46 7.59
C HIS A 96 10.32 5.43 9.09
N ARG A 97 10.47 6.60 9.73
CA ARG A 97 10.63 6.67 11.20
C ARG A 97 9.43 6.11 11.94
N THR A 98 8.22 6.33 11.42
CA THR A 98 6.99 5.78 11.99
C THR A 98 7.01 4.25 11.98
N LEU A 99 7.43 3.63 10.86
CA LEU A 99 7.55 2.16 10.78
C LEU A 99 8.61 1.63 11.76
N ALA A 100 9.74 2.33 11.93
CA ALA A 100 10.76 1.96 12.91
C ALA A 100 10.22 1.98 14.36
N VAL A 101 9.41 2.99 14.70
CA VAL A 101 8.75 3.05 16.01
C VAL A 101 7.76 1.92 16.20
N VAL A 102 6.94 1.61 15.20
CA VAL A 102 5.99 0.47 15.27
C VAL A 102 6.75 -0.84 15.45
N LYS A 103 7.86 -1.02 14.73
CA LYS A 103 8.70 -2.23 14.85
C LYS A 103 9.29 -2.37 16.25
N ALA A 104 9.84 -1.31 16.83
CA ALA A 104 10.36 -1.31 18.20
C ALA A 104 9.27 -1.68 19.22
N LEU A 105 8.05 -1.11 19.07
CA LEU A 105 6.91 -1.45 19.93
C LEU A 105 6.49 -2.92 19.83
N LEU A 106 6.56 -3.53 18.63
CA LEU A 106 6.28 -4.95 18.43
C LEU A 106 7.32 -5.85 19.13
N GLN A 107 8.57 -5.40 19.17
CA GLN A 107 9.70 -6.11 19.80
C GLN A 107 9.81 -5.82 21.28
N GLU A 108 8.89 -5.04 21.85
CA GLU A 108 8.93 -4.57 23.25
C GLU A 108 10.21 -3.77 23.57
N GLU A 109 10.79 -3.15 22.54
CA GLU A 109 11.96 -2.27 22.65
C GLU A 109 11.52 -0.82 22.87
N GLN A 110 12.40 -0.02 23.46
CA GLN A 110 12.17 1.41 23.57
C GLN A 110 12.51 2.10 22.24
N PRO A 111 11.53 2.74 21.57
CA PRO A 111 11.82 3.44 20.33
C PRO A 111 12.60 4.75 20.58
N ASP A 112 13.45 5.15 19.62
CA ASP A 112 14.22 6.40 19.67
C ASP A 112 13.31 7.66 19.72
N THR A 113 12.11 7.55 19.16
CA THR A 113 11.10 8.62 19.16
C THR A 113 9.84 8.09 19.85
N SER A 114 9.24 8.88 20.74
CA SER A 114 8.04 8.42 21.43
C SER A 114 6.85 8.26 20.49
N PRO A 115 5.95 7.26 20.72
CA PRO A 115 4.74 7.10 19.94
C PRO A 115 3.87 8.35 19.88
N ALA A 116 3.83 9.13 20.97
CA ALA A 116 3.05 10.37 21.03
C ALA A 116 3.61 11.46 20.11
N GLU A 117 4.93 11.58 20.01
CA GLU A 117 5.61 12.52 19.10
C GLU A 117 5.35 12.14 17.63
N ILE A 118 5.43 10.85 17.30
CA ILE A 118 5.09 10.35 15.97
C ILE A 118 3.64 10.68 15.61
N VAL A 119 2.70 10.39 16.50
CA VAL A 119 1.27 10.71 16.28
C VAL A 119 1.06 12.21 16.10
N GLY A 120 1.75 13.04 16.90
CA GLY A 120 1.71 14.50 16.76
C GLY A 120 2.23 14.97 15.41
N ALA A 121 3.36 14.44 14.95
CA ALA A 121 3.96 14.76 13.66
C ALA A 121 3.06 14.32 12.48
N LEU A 122 2.50 13.12 12.53
CA LEU A 122 1.57 12.62 11.49
C LEU A 122 0.31 13.47 11.40
N ARG A 123 -0.25 13.92 12.52
CA ARG A 123 -1.44 14.80 12.55
C ARG A 123 -1.18 16.18 11.97
N ALA A 124 0.06 16.65 11.99
CA ALA A 124 0.42 17.95 11.42
C ALA A 124 0.48 17.92 9.86
N ILE A 125 0.60 16.74 9.24
CA ILE A 125 0.70 16.60 7.78
C ILE A 125 -0.55 17.16 7.05
N PRO A 126 -1.80 16.78 7.39
CA PRO A 126 -2.99 17.23 6.66
C PRO A 126 -3.23 18.74 6.67
N GLY A 127 -2.54 19.47 7.58
CA GLY A 127 -2.59 20.93 7.66
C GLY A 127 -1.55 21.64 6.80
N LYS A 128 -0.63 20.94 6.13
CA LYS A 128 0.33 21.54 5.22
C LYS A 128 -0.30 21.80 3.86
N PRO A 129 -0.09 22.99 3.23
CA PRO A 129 -0.51 23.21 1.85
C PRO A 129 0.20 22.22 0.94
N ALA A 130 -0.53 21.62 0.00
CA ALA A 130 0.03 20.75 -1.02
C ALA A 130 1.15 21.52 -1.76
N GLY A 131 2.38 20.96 -1.75
CA GLY A 131 3.47 21.50 -2.56
C GLY A 131 4.62 22.21 -1.84
N SER A 132 4.83 22.05 -0.54
CA SER A 132 5.98 22.64 0.15
C SER A 132 7.30 21.83 0.03
N GLY A 133 7.45 21.05 -1.02
CA GLY A 133 8.69 20.34 -1.38
C GLY A 133 8.56 19.67 -2.74
N PRO A 134 9.68 19.34 -3.45
CA PRO A 134 9.60 18.54 -4.67
C PRO A 134 9.20 17.11 -4.32
N GLY A 135 7.89 16.88 -4.23
CA GLY A 135 7.32 15.55 -4.07
C GLY A 135 7.16 14.86 -5.43
N PRO A 136 7.13 13.50 -5.46
CA PRO A 136 6.84 12.77 -6.68
C PRO A 136 5.43 13.13 -7.17
N ALA A 137 5.34 13.63 -8.40
CA ALA A 137 4.06 13.96 -9.04
C ALA A 137 3.25 12.68 -9.30
N LEU A 138 1.91 12.77 -9.17
CA LEU A 138 1.01 11.73 -9.65
C LEU A 138 1.29 11.46 -11.14
N ARG A 139 1.78 10.26 -11.46
CA ARG A 139 1.88 9.82 -12.84
C ARG A 139 0.53 9.29 -13.27
N GLU A 140 -0.06 9.96 -14.26
CA GLU A 140 -1.22 9.38 -14.95
C GLU A 140 -0.83 8.02 -15.57
N PRO A 141 -1.74 7.03 -15.58
CA PRO A 141 -1.48 5.77 -16.24
C PRO A 141 -1.14 6.04 -17.71
N HIS A 142 0.04 5.57 -18.12
CA HIS A 142 0.53 5.71 -19.49
C HIS A 142 -0.47 5.03 -20.43
N ALA A 143 -1.24 5.82 -21.17
CA ALA A 143 -1.97 5.32 -22.31
C ALA A 143 -0.93 4.81 -23.32
N PRO A 144 -1.11 3.64 -23.95
CA PRO A 144 -0.17 3.15 -24.93
C PRO A 144 -0.07 4.16 -26.08
N GLU A 145 1.13 4.67 -26.32
CA GLU A 145 1.42 5.56 -27.44
C GLU A 145 0.93 4.90 -28.73
N ALA A 146 -0.07 5.54 -29.36
CA ALA A 146 -0.43 5.24 -30.73
C ALA A 146 0.80 5.53 -31.60
N ARG A 147 1.44 4.48 -32.09
CA ARG A 147 2.47 4.59 -33.13
C ARG A 147 1.86 5.31 -34.32
N ASN A 148 2.22 6.56 -34.53
CA ASN A 148 2.06 7.27 -35.77
C ASN A 148 2.97 6.60 -36.82
N GLY A 149 2.40 5.61 -37.49
CA GLY A 149 2.96 5.05 -38.70
C GLY A 149 2.65 5.99 -39.88
N ASN A 150 3.58 6.86 -40.17
CA ASN A 150 3.61 7.54 -41.48
C ASN A 150 4.55 6.71 -42.36
N ASP A 151 3.96 5.80 -43.14
CA ASP A 151 4.68 5.15 -44.24
C ASP A 151 3.83 5.21 -45.50
N PRO A 152 4.45 5.58 -46.66
CA PRO A 152 3.70 5.94 -47.83
C PRO A 152 3.19 4.72 -48.63
N ALA A 153 2.12 4.98 -49.33
CA ALA A 153 1.37 4.09 -50.20
C ALA A 153 2.20 3.16 -51.10
N VAL A 154 1.84 1.87 -51.07
CA VAL A 154 2.02 0.96 -52.22
C VAL A 154 0.65 0.32 -52.53
N THR A 155 0.23 0.61 -53.77
CA THR A 155 -0.99 0.15 -54.42
C THR A 155 -0.91 -1.32 -54.83
N GLY A 156 -2.05 -2.05 -54.69
CA GLY A 156 -2.39 -3.20 -55.53
C GLY A 156 -2.86 -4.45 -54.78
N PRO A 157 -3.65 -5.35 -55.42
CA PRO A 157 -5.02 -5.56 -54.99
C PRO A 157 -5.35 -6.99 -54.47
N ASP A 158 -6.51 -7.03 -53.82
CA ASP A 158 -7.47 -8.12 -53.87
C ASP A 158 -7.34 -9.37 -52.98
N ARG A 159 -8.46 -9.63 -52.32
CA ARG A 159 -9.08 -10.89 -51.92
C ARG A 159 -8.57 -11.66 -50.70
N GLY A 160 -9.49 -11.76 -49.75
CA GLY A 160 -9.47 -12.89 -48.84
C GLY A 160 -10.10 -12.65 -47.46
N THR A 161 -11.42 -12.52 -47.43
CA THR A 161 -12.21 -12.63 -46.19
C THR A 161 -12.09 -14.06 -45.63
N VAL A 162 -11.49 -14.19 -44.43
CA VAL A 162 -11.61 -15.43 -43.64
C VAL A 162 -12.25 -15.07 -42.31
N ARG A 163 -13.57 -15.32 -42.25
CA ARG A 163 -14.28 -15.48 -40.99
C ARG A 163 -13.81 -16.78 -40.33
N ILE A 164 -13.27 -16.73 -39.15
CA ILE A 164 -13.14 -17.92 -38.32
C ILE A 164 -14.12 -17.79 -37.17
N ALA A 165 -15.06 -18.73 -37.21
CA ALA A 165 -16.15 -18.89 -36.28
C ALA A 165 -15.66 -19.34 -34.89
N ALA A 166 -16.34 -18.87 -33.88
CA ALA A 166 -16.32 -19.42 -32.53
C ALA A 166 -16.81 -20.89 -32.55
N HIS A 167 -16.01 -21.80 -32.04
CA HIS A 167 -16.45 -23.15 -31.69
C HIS A 167 -16.04 -23.47 -30.25
N LYS A 168 -16.99 -23.31 -29.31
CA LYS A 168 -17.62 -24.38 -28.55
C LYS A 168 -16.66 -25.40 -27.92
N LEU A 169 -16.36 -25.21 -26.65
CA LEU A 169 -15.89 -26.26 -25.75
C LEU A 169 -17.02 -26.65 -24.79
N ASP A 170 -17.88 -27.52 -25.27
CA ASP A 170 -18.71 -28.38 -24.45
C ASP A 170 -18.18 -29.81 -24.58
N ARG A 171 -18.13 -30.50 -23.49
CA ARG A 171 -17.94 -31.93 -23.23
C ARG A 171 -16.63 -32.30 -22.56
N LEU A 172 -16.76 -32.55 -21.25
CA LEU A 172 -16.36 -33.83 -20.62
C LEU A 172 -17.03 -33.93 -19.25
N THR A 173 -18.29 -34.28 -19.24
CA THR A 173 -18.88 -35.09 -18.18
C THR A 173 -19.13 -36.49 -18.79
N ALA A 174 -18.66 -37.48 -18.11
CA ALA A 174 -19.22 -38.83 -17.90
C ALA A 174 -18.16 -39.92 -17.98
N SER A 175 -18.16 -40.66 -16.97
CA SER A 175 -18.04 -42.11 -16.83
C SER A 175 -16.87 -42.65 -16.06
N ALA A 176 -17.25 -43.22 -15.05
CA ALA A 176 -17.10 -44.45 -14.28
C ALA A 176 -16.38 -44.27 -12.97
#